data_f1de63627418ae298cbecaeb8fc71932
#
_entry.id   f1de63627418ae298cbecaeb8fc71932
#
_cell.length_a   1.000
_cell.length_b   1.000
_cell.length_c   1.000
_cell.angle_alpha   90.00
_cell.angle_beta   90.00
_cell.angle_gamma   90.00
#
_symmetry.space_group_name_H-M   'P 1'
#
loop_
_entity.id
_entity.type
_entity.pdbx_description
1 polymer ?
#
loop_
_entity_poly.entity_id
_entity_poly.type
_entity_poly.pdbx_seq_one_letter_code
_entity_poly.pdbx_strand_id
1 'polypeptide(L)'
;SIGCQKSVETEVIALKAAFEVEKTADRTQAYPGDTITYQICIRNTGERTLHSVLSTERFQNAGIQANFVRKEGVTLNSTGTQALIPQIAPGEAFALYATVTVPQYMASQELINEVIVTSDETGTQAMTSKANVELKETDNIVTVTPQPASLASQSYGYDSKSGSAYTTASKPRTGDETETALY
;
A
#
# COMPACT_ATOMS: atom_id res chain seq x y z
N SER A 1 26.61 -74.66 11.14
CA SER A 1 25.32 -73.95 10.97
C SER A 1 25.59 -72.55 10.46
N ILE A 2 25.38 -72.31 9.17
CA ILE A 2 25.57 -70.98 8.54
C ILE A 2 24.24 -70.28 8.65
N GLY A 3 24.13 -69.32 9.62
CA GLY A 3 22.97 -68.47 9.78
C GLY A 3 22.87 -67.46 8.62
N CYS A 4 21.86 -67.57 7.81
CA CYS A 4 21.57 -66.56 6.76
C CYS A 4 20.92 -65.34 7.48
N GLN A 5 21.71 -64.28 7.68
CA GLN A 5 21.16 -62.99 8.08
C GLN A 5 20.51 -62.34 6.87
N LYS A 6 19.19 -62.20 6.92
CA LYS A 6 18.42 -61.45 5.98
C LYS A 6 18.52 -59.96 6.40
N SER A 7 19.33 -59.16 5.71
CA SER A 7 19.31 -57.73 5.87
C SER A 7 18.01 -57.19 5.29
N VAL A 8 17.19 -56.58 6.12
CA VAL A 8 16.05 -55.80 5.69
C VAL A 8 16.53 -54.38 5.40
N GLU A 9 16.67 -54.04 4.14
CA GLU A 9 16.88 -52.64 3.75
C GLU A 9 15.57 -51.90 3.97
N THR A 10 15.57 -51.01 4.95
CA THR A 10 14.45 -50.09 5.17
C THR A 10 14.76 -48.82 4.35
N GLU A 11 14.00 -48.62 3.28
CA GLU A 11 14.08 -47.40 2.50
C GLU A 11 13.48 -46.28 3.36
N VAL A 12 14.28 -45.30 3.74
CA VAL A 12 13.84 -44.10 4.44
C VAL A 12 13.40 -43.11 3.39
N ILE A 13 12.11 -43.01 3.16
CA ILE A 13 11.53 -41.98 2.28
C ILE A 13 11.51 -40.67 3.05
N ALA A 14 12.34 -39.70 2.64
CA ALA A 14 12.32 -38.36 3.21
C ALA A 14 11.09 -37.59 2.65
N LEU A 15 10.13 -37.31 3.54
CA LEU A 15 8.97 -36.49 3.20
C LEU A 15 9.39 -35.07 2.84
N LYS A 16 8.88 -34.55 1.74
CA LYS A 16 9.21 -33.20 1.22
C LYS A 16 8.43 -32.12 1.96
N ALA A 17 9.14 -31.10 2.46
CA ALA A 17 8.53 -29.86 2.92
C ALA A 17 8.47 -28.88 1.74
N ALA A 18 7.28 -28.33 1.47
CA ALA A 18 7.05 -27.33 0.44
C ALA A 18 5.79 -26.52 0.75
N PHE A 19 5.77 -25.25 0.37
CA PHE A 19 4.58 -24.42 0.44
C PHE A 19 4.57 -23.35 -0.64
N GLU A 20 3.39 -22.81 -0.92
CA GLU A 20 3.17 -21.71 -1.84
C GLU A 20 2.59 -20.52 -1.07
N VAL A 21 2.90 -19.32 -1.54
CA VAL A 21 2.39 -18.07 -0.98
C VAL A 21 1.81 -17.23 -2.09
N GLU A 22 0.58 -16.79 -1.91
CA GLU A 22 -0.10 -15.84 -2.79
C GLU A 22 -0.49 -14.61 -1.97
N LYS A 23 -0.22 -13.41 -2.54
CA LYS A 23 -0.61 -12.13 -1.96
C LYS A 23 -1.41 -11.34 -2.95
N THR A 24 -2.58 -10.84 -2.51
CA THR A 24 -3.47 -10.01 -3.32
C THR A 24 -3.86 -8.76 -2.52
N ALA A 25 -4.20 -7.67 -3.22
CA ALA A 25 -4.78 -6.48 -2.63
C ALA A 25 -6.27 -6.40 -2.95
N ASP A 26 -7.06 -5.76 -2.09
CA ASP A 26 -8.50 -5.54 -2.29
C ASP A 26 -8.80 -4.54 -3.43
N ARG A 27 -7.79 -3.86 -3.93
CA ARG A 27 -7.88 -2.86 -5.00
C ARG A 27 -6.61 -2.78 -5.83
N THR A 28 -6.72 -2.25 -7.04
CA THR A 28 -5.58 -1.99 -7.94
C THR A 28 -5.12 -0.53 -7.91
N GLN A 29 -5.96 0.38 -7.38
CA GLN A 29 -5.69 1.80 -7.26
C GLN A 29 -6.11 2.31 -5.88
N ALA A 30 -5.40 3.30 -5.36
CA ALA A 30 -5.69 3.96 -4.09
C ALA A 30 -5.34 5.45 -4.16
N TYR A 31 -5.86 6.24 -3.22
CA TYR A 31 -5.56 7.64 -3.01
C TYR A 31 -4.95 7.86 -1.62
N PRO A 32 -4.22 8.96 -1.38
CA PRO A 32 -3.80 9.33 -0.04
C PRO A 32 -4.98 9.32 0.95
N GLY A 33 -4.80 8.65 2.10
CA GLY A 33 -5.84 8.45 3.11
C GLY A 33 -6.65 7.17 2.96
N ASP A 34 -6.60 6.49 1.81
CA ASP A 34 -7.27 5.20 1.65
C ASP A 34 -6.64 4.11 2.52
N THR A 35 -7.48 3.16 2.91
CA THR A 35 -7.01 1.93 3.55
C THR A 35 -7.02 0.81 2.52
N ILE A 36 -5.86 0.15 2.36
CA ILE A 36 -5.68 -1.02 1.50
C ILE A 36 -5.64 -2.26 2.38
N THR A 37 -6.37 -3.29 1.99
CA THR A 37 -6.35 -4.61 2.65
C THR A 37 -5.67 -5.62 1.74
N TYR A 38 -4.65 -6.28 2.28
CA TYR A 38 -3.95 -7.38 1.61
C TYR A 38 -4.40 -8.71 2.21
N GLN A 39 -4.65 -9.67 1.33
CA GLN A 39 -4.85 -11.07 1.70
C GLN A 39 -3.60 -11.86 1.36
N ILE A 40 -3.13 -12.66 2.29
CA ILE A 40 -1.99 -13.56 2.14
C ILE A 40 -2.49 -14.98 2.35
N CYS A 41 -2.41 -15.82 1.33
CA CYS A 41 -2.76 -17.23 1.39
C CYS A 41 -1.48 -18.06 1.38
N ILE A 42 -1.27 -18.86 2.41
CA ILE A 42 -0.13 -19.78 2.54
C ILE A 42 -0.69 -21.19 2.44
N ARG A 43 -0.26 -21.95 1.44
CA ARG A 43 -0.71 -23.32 1.22
C ARG A 43 0.44 -24.29 1.40
N ASN A 44 0.29 -25.26 2.29
CA ASN A 44 1.24 -26.35 2.41
C ASN A 44 1.03 -27.35 1.25
N THR A 45 1.98 -27.36 0.32
CA THR A 45 1.99 -28.26 -0.86
C THR A 45 2.90 -29.47 -0.65
N GLY A 46 3.54 -29.55 0.52
CA GLY A 46 4.41 -30.67 0.90
C GLY A 46 3.67 -31.82 1.58
N GLU A 47 4.47 -32.77 2.05
CA GLU A 47 4.01 -34.00 2.72
C GLU A 47 4.19 -33.93 4.25
N ARG A 48 4.88 -32.87 4.74
CA ARG A 48 5.14 -32.62 6.15
C ARG A 48 4.28 -31.47 6.66
N THR A 49 3.85 -31.55 7.90
CA THR A 49 3.30 -30.38 8.61
C THR A 49 4.37 -29.30 8.68
N LEU A 50 4.04 -28.07 8.32
CA LEU A 50 4.89 -26.90 8.54
C LEU A 50 4.65 -26.39 9.96
N HIS A 51 5.75 -26.09 10.67
CA HIS A 51 5.70 -25.50 12.00
C HIS A 51 6.37 -24.12 12.00
N SER A 52 5.99 -23.30 12.97
CA SER A 52 6.55 -21.96 13.16
C SER A 52 6.56 -21.15 11.87
N VAL A 53 5.43 -21.15 11.14
CA VAL A 53 5.33 -20.44 9.86
C VAL A 53 5.32 -18.94 10.13
N LEU A 54 6.45 -18.30 9.89
CA LEU A 54 6.66 -16.88 10.11
C LEU A 54 6.42 -16.10 8.82
N SER A 55 5.45 -15.20 8.85
CA SER A 55 5.14 -14.26 7.77
C SER A 55 5.61 -12.86 8.16
N THR A 56 6.37 -12.19 7.29
CA THR A 56 6.88 -10.83 7.50
C THR A 56 6.38 -9.91 6.40
N GLU A 57 5.68 -8.83 6.76
CA GLU A 57 5.23 -7.77 5.87
C GLU A 57 6.34 -6.76 5.61
N ARG A 58 6.50 -6.36 4.34
CA ARG A 58 7.45 -5.34 3.92
C ARG A 58 6.94 -4.56 2.72
N PHE A 59 6.94 -3.23 2.80
CA PHE A 59 6.85 -2.37 1.64
C PHE A 59 8.22 -2.13 1.01
N GLN A 60 8.29 -2.05 -0.31
CA GLN A 60 9.48 -1.57 -1.01
C GLN A 60 9.55 -0.04 -0.99
N ASN A 61 8.42 0.63 -0.80
CA ASN A 61 8.29 2.08 -0.68
C ASN A 61 8.64 2.54 0.74
N ALA A 62 9.37 3.65 0.85
CA ALA A 62 9.67 4.27 2.14
C ALA A 62 8.44 4.98 2.74
N GLY A 63 8.39 5.09 4.07
CA GLY A 63 7.36 5.86 4.78
C GLY A 63 5.97 5.23 4.85
N ILE A 64 5.83 3.97 4.46
CA ILE A 64 4.57 3.22 4.52
C ILE A 64 4.83 1.80 5.06
N GLN A 65 3.90 1.29 5.86
CA GLN A 65 4.00 -0.05 6.45
C GLN A 65 2.62 -0.66 6.65
N ALA A 66 2.45 -1.92 6.25
CA ALA A 66 1.26 -2.71 6.56
C ALA A 66 1.43 -3.47 7.87
N ASN A 67 0.31 -3.66 8.58
CA ASN A 67 0.26 -4.43 9.80
C ASN A 67 -0.73 -5.58 9.65
N PHE A 68 -0.36 -6.75 10.16
CA PHE A 68 -1.25 -7.90 10.21
C PHE A 68 -2.46 -7.63 11.10
N VAL A 69 -3.61 -8.05 10.61
CA VAL A 69 -4.85 -8.05 11.38
C VAL A 69 -4.82 -9.23 12.37
N ARG A 70 -5.24 -9.00 13.61
CA ARG A 70 -5.32 -10.05 14.63
C ARG A 70 -6.24 -11.19 14.17
N LYS A 71 -5.75 -12.42 14.35
CA LYS A 71 -6.48 -13.66 14.08
C LYS A 71 -6.23 -14.64 15.20
N GLU A 72 -7.25 -15.39 15.58
CA GLU A 72 -7.14 -16.45 16.57
C GLU A 72 -6.10 -17.49 16.14
N GLY A 73 -5.28 -17.95 17.07
CA GLY A 73 -4.22 -18.92 16.82
C GLY A 73 -2.97 -18.33 16.16
N VAL A 74 -2.90 -17.01 15.90
CA VAL A 74 -1.75 -16.33 15.32
C VAL A 74 -1.13 -15.38 16.32
N THR A 75 0.18 -15.46 16.49
CA THR A 75 0.94 -14.53 17.34
C THR A 75 1.54 -13.42 16.48
N LEU A 76 1.27 -12.16 16.83
CA LEU A 76 1.85 -10.99 16.19
C LEU A 76 3.01 -10.45 17.01
N ASN A 77 4.04 -9.90 16.34
CA ASN A 77 5.08 -9.13 17.04
C ASN A 77 4.52 -7.78 17.52
N SER A 78 5.31 -7.03 18.30
CA SER A 78 4.90 -5.75 18.89
C SER A 78 4.54 -4.67 17.87
N THR A 79 5.12 -4.72 16.67
CA THR A 79 4.86 -3.76 15.58
C THR A 79 3.72 -4.20 14.65
N GLY A 80 3.24 -5.44 14.77
CA GLY A 80 2.22 -6.00 13.88
C GLY A 80 2.72 -6.34 12.47
N THR A 81 4.03 -6.27 12.23
CA THR A 81 4.64 -6.56 10.91
C THR A 81 5.01 -8.01 10.71
N GLN A 82 4.95 -8.81 11.77
CA GLN A 82 5.20 -10.25 11.73
C GLN A 82 4.05 -11.02 12.35
N ALA A 83 3.70 -12.13 11.70
CA ALA A 83 2.67 -13.07 12.15
C ALA A 83 3.26 -14.47 12.17
N LEU A 84 3.17 -15.13 13.32
CA LEU A 84 3.60 -16.50 13.53
C LEU A 84 2.37 -17.41 13.59
N ILE A 85 2.28 -18.35 12.64
CA ILE A 85 1.27 -19.40 12.59
C ILE A 85 1.93 -20.66 13.18
N PRO A 86 1.33 -21.30 14.22
CA PRO A 86 1.95 -22.44 14.88
C PRO A 86 2.22 -23.61 13.93
N GLN A 87 1.24 -23.96 13.09
CA GLN A 87 1.37 -25.07 12.14
C GLN A 87 0.39 -24.97 10.99
N ILE A 88 0.73 -25.60 9.85
CA ILE A 88 -0.14 -25.81 8.68
C ILE A 88 0.06 -27.27 8.24
N ALA A 89 -0.98 -28.11 8.30
CA ALA A 89 -0.91 -29.51 7.90
C ALA A 89 -0.78 -29.65 6.36
N PRO A 90 -0.30 -30.81 5.86
CA PRO A 90 -0.22 -31.08 4.44
C PRO A 90 -1.55 -30.88 3.73
N GLY A 91 -1.53 -30.14 2.60
CA GLY A 91 -2.71 -29.82 1.80
C GLY A 91 -3.57 -28.68 2.35
N GLU A 92 -3.36 -28.23 3.59
CA GLU A 92 -4.09 -27.09 4.17
C GLU A 92 -3.60 -25.75 3.63
N ALA A 93 -4.51 -24.78 3.65
CA ALA A 93 -4.22 -23.39 3.35
C ALA A 93 -4.62 -22.50 4.55
N PHE A 94 -3.80 -21.51 4.83
CA PHE A 94 -4.02 -20.54 5.90
C PHE A 94 -4.02 -19.12 5.33
N ALA A 95 -5.08 -18.37 5.61
CA ALA A 95 -5.21 -16.98 5.16
C ALA A 95 -4.90 -16.01 6.30
N LEU A 96 -4.02 -15.05 6.03
CA LEU A 96 -3.76 -13.86 6.84
C LEU A 96 -4.26 -12.62 6.11
N TYR A 97 -4.53 -11.57 6.88
CA TYR A 97 -4.84 -10.24 6.36
C TYR A 97 -3.88 -9.22 6.95
N ALA A 98 -3.49 -8.25 6.12
CA ALA A 98 -2.73 -7.09 6.55
C ALA A 98 -3.38 -5.83 6.01
N THR A 99 -3.33 -4.73 6.77
CA THR A 99 -3.91 -3.46 6.36
C THR A 99 -2.89 -2.34 6.45
N VAL A 100 -3.06 -1.33 5.60
CA VAL A 100 -2.28 -0.10 5.64
C VAL A 100 -3.20 1.07 5.28
N THR A 101 -3.04 2.20 5.98
CA THR A 101 -3.61 3.48 5.55
C THR A 101 -2.52 4.26 4.83
N VAL A 102 -2.79 4.64 3.58
CA VAL A 102 -1.85 5.41 2.76
C VAL A 102 -1.65 6.79 3.39
N PRO A 103 -0.41 7.21 3.68
CA PRO A 103 -0.14 8.53 4.23
C PRO A 103 -0.64 9.65 3.31
N GLN A 104 -1.23 10.72 3.90
CA GLN A 104 -1.79 11.86 3.16
C GLN A 104 -0.77 12.63 2.31
N TYR A 105 0.50 12.59 2.71
CA TYR A 105 1.60 13.29 2.04
C TYR A 105 2.29 12.46 0.96
N MET A 106 1.83 11.23 0.72
CA MET A 106 2.51 10.34 -0.23
C MET A 106 2.13 10.71 -1.66
N ALA A 107 3.15 11.00 -2.48
CA ALA A 107 2.97 11.30 -3.90
C ALA A 107 2.58 10.04 -4.70
N SER A 108 2.00 10.26 -5.88
CA SER A 108 1.62 9.17 -6.79
C SER A 108 2.81 8.30 -7.16
N GLN A 109 2.64 6.99 -7.02
CA GLN A 109 3.65 5.98 -7.29
C GLN A 109 3.02 4.58 -7.30
N GLU A 110 3.76 3.59 -7.74
CA GLU A 110 3.38 2.21 -7.52
C GLU A 110 3.76 1.79 -6.09
N LEU A 111 2.76 1.34 -5.31
CA LEU A 111 2.96 0.76 -3.99
C LEU A 111 3.18 -0.74 -4.13
N ILE A 112 4.35 -1.22 -3.71
CA ILE A 112 4.73 -2.63 -3.80
C ILE A 112 4.84 -3.19 -2.39
N ASN A 113 3.86 -4.00 -2.01
CA ASN A 113 3.85 -4.69 -0.73
C ASN A 113 4.23 -6.16 -0.90
N GLU A 114 5.25 -6.61 -0.18
CA GLU A 114 5.81 -7.95 -0.23
C GLU A 114 5.56 -8.66 1.11
N VAL A 115 5.24 -9.94 1.05
CA VAL A 115 5.30 -10.85 2.20
C VAL A 115 6.43 -11.85 2.01
N ILE A 116 7.17 -12.08 3.08
CA ILE A 116 8.24 -13.09 3.16
C ILE A 116 7.80 -14.13 4.17
N VAL A 117 7.76 -15.40 3.77
CA VAL A 117 7.30 -16.51 4.60
C VAL A 117 8.38 -17.57 4.72
N THR A 118 8.62 -18.04 5.95
CA THR A 118 9.54 -19.14 6.27
C THR A 118 8.85 -20.15 7.19
N SER A 119 9.38 -21.36 7.29
CA SER A 119 8.97 -22.38 8.27
C SER A 119 10.18 -23.14 8.79
N ASP A 120 10.03 -23.84 9.91
CA ASP A 120 11.11 -24.66 10.49
C ASP A 120 11.58 -25.75 9.50
N GLU A 121 10.65 -26.33 8.73
CA GLU A 121 10.92 -27.41 7.78
C GLU A 121 11.65 -26.97 6.53
N THR A 122 11.49 -25.70 6.13
CA THR A 122 12.15 -25.13 4.94
C THR A 122 13.44 -24.39 5.28
N GLY A 123 13.73 -24.22 6.58
CA GLY A 123 14.95 -23.58 7.08
C GLY A 123 15.11 -22.14 6.55
N THR A 124 16.21 -21.87 5.86
CA THR A 124 16.52 -20.54 5.31
C THR A 124 15.82 -20.23 3.96
N GLN A 125 15.12 -21.22 3.39
CA GLN A 125 14.38 -20.99 2.14
C GLN A 125 13.10 -20.21 2.43
N ALA A 126 13.06 -18.96 1.99
CA ALA A 126 11.89 -18.10 2.10
C ALA A 126 11.11 -18.12 0.79
N MET A 127 9.77 -18.17 0.91
CA MET A 127 8.86 -17.89 -0.20
C MET A 127 8.38 -16.44 -0.10
N THR A 128 8.31 -15.78 -1.24
CA THR A 128 7.86 -14.38 -1.31
C THR A 128 6.71 -14.21 -2.28
N SER A 129 5.80 -13.30 -1.98
CA SER A 129 4.75 -12.87 -2.88
C SER A 129 4.53 -11.37 -2.74
N LYS A 130 4.10 -10.71 -3.83
CA LYS A 130 3.92 -9.26 -3.90
C LYS A 130 2.53 -8.93 -4.41
N ALA A 131 1.99 -7.81 -3.92
CA ALA A 131 0.82 -7.17 -4.48
C ALA A 131 1.13 -5.71 -4.75
N ASN A 132 0.73 -5.24 -5.93
CA ASN A 132 0.98 -3.88 -6.39
C ASN A 132 -0.33 -3.10 -6.41
N VAL A 133 -0.28 -1.85 -5.95
CA VAL A 133 -1.40 -0.90 -5.99
C VAL A 133 -0.88 0.42 -6.51
N GLU A 134 -1.54 0.98 -7.53
CA GLU A 134 -1.19 2.29 -8.08
C GLU A 134 -1.75 3.40 -7.17
N LEU A 135 -0.87 4.18 -6.55
CA LEU A 135 -1.26 5.37 -5.80
C LEU A 135 -1.47 6.53 -6.77
N LYS A 136 -2.69 7.05 -6.82
CA LYS A 136 -3.08 8.21 -7.60
C LYS A 136 -2.97 9.50 -6.79
N GLU A 137 -2.79 10.61 -7.47
CA GLU A 137 -2.95 11.92 -6.85
C GLU A 137 -4.43 12.23 -6.63
N THR A 138 -4.73 12.92 -5.54
CA THR A 138 -6.05 13.50 -5.35
C THR A 138 -6.13 14.72 -6.25
N ASP A 139 -7.03 14.73 -7.23
CA ASP A 139 -7.34 15.95 -8.00
C ASP A 139 -7.84 17.02 -7.03
N ASN A 140 -6.95 17.85 -6.51
CA ASN A 140 -7.30 19.08 -5.83
C ASN A 140 -7.80 20.06 -6.88
N ILE A 141 -9.04 19.89 -7.30
CA ILE A 141 -9.74 20.95 -8.03
C ILE A 141 -9.97 22.06 -7.00
N VAL A 142 -8.98 22.94 -6.87
CA VAL A 142 -9.22 24.24 -6.21
C VAL A 142 -10.15 24.99 -7.13
N THR A 143 -11.45 24.86 -6.92
CA THR A 143 -12.45 25.75 -7.49
C THR A 143 -12.19 27.11 -6.88
N VAL A 144 -11.33 27.91 -7.52
CA VAL A 144 -11.21 29.33 -7.23
C VAL A 144 -12.54 29.94 -7.66
N THR A 145 -13.46 30.07 -6.69
CA THR A 145 -14.68 30.88 -6.91
C THR A 145 -14.17 32.30 -7.20
N PRO A 146 -14.38 32.85 -8.40
CA PRO A 146 -13.99 34.23 -8.66
C PRO A 146 -14.74 35.10 -7.64
N GLN A 147 -14.00 35.78 -6.79
CA GLN A 147 -14.56 36.78 -5.88
C GLN A 147 -15.21 37.84 -6.77
N PRO A 148 -16.49 38.14 -6.57
CA PRO A 148 -17.14 39.22 -7.33
C PRO A 148 -16.33 40.48 -7.09
N ALA A 149 -15.89 41.11 -8.17
CA ALA A 149 -15.23 42.40 -8.11
C ALA A 149 -16.11 43.37 -7.32
N SER A 150 -15.67 43.80 -6.15
CA SER A 150 -16.33 44.82 -5.40
C SER A 150 -16.33 46.09 -6.29
N LEU A 151 -17.53 46.49 -6.71
CA LEU A 151 -17.72 47.80 -7.32
C LEU A 151 -17.31 48.82 -6.25
N ALA A 152 -16.10 49.34 -6.40
CA ALA A 152 -15.70 50.53 -5.64
C ALA A 152 -16.68 51.64 -6.01
N SER A 153 -17.55 51.97 -5.07
CA SER A 153 -18.41 53.13 -5.17
C SER A 153 -17.52 54.36 -5.24
N GLN A 154 -17.36 54.92 -6.44
CA GLN A 154 -16.76 56.24 -6.60
C GLN A 154 -17.76 57.26 -6.05
N SER A 155 -17.48 57.78 -4.86
CA SER A 155 -18.11 58.97 -4.35
C SER A 155 -17.64 60.18 -5.16
N TYR A 156 -18.47 60.71 -6.03
CA TYR A 156 -18.21 61.98 -6.68
C TYR A 156 -18.38 63.08 -5.63
N GLY A 157 -17.24 63.57 -5.12
CA GLY A 157 -17.21 64.83 -4.38
C GLY A 157 -17.42 66.00 -5.36
N TYR A 158 -18.51 66.73 -5.18
CA TYR A 158 -18.76 67.94 -5.92
C TYR A 158 -17.96 69.08 -5.28
N ASP A 159 -16.82 69.45 -5.87
CA ASP A 159 -16.12 70.66 -5.43
C ASP A 159 -16.46 71.81 -6.37
N SER A 160 -17.17 72.76 -5.82
CA SER A 160 -17.66 73.95 -6.51
C SER A 160 -16.69 75.09 -6.41
N LYS A 161 -15.51 74.93 -7.04
CA LYS A 161 -14.69 76.09 -7.43
C LYS A 161 -13.70 75.77 -8.55
N SER A 162 -13.80 76.59 -9.60
CA SER A 162 -12.88 76.81 -10.73
C SER A 162 -12.70 75.68 -11.75
N GLY A 163 -13.16 75.94 -12.93
CA GLY A 163 -13.07 75.13 -14.12
C GLY A 163 -11.62 74.86 -14.59
N SER A 164 -11.34 73.63 -14.73
CA SER A 164 -10.52 73.11 -15.83
C SER A 164 -10.62 71.59 -15.78
N ALA A 165 -11.28 71.05 -16.77
CA ALA A 165 -11.37 69.61 -16.95
C ALA A 165 -10.13 69.10 -17.65
N TYR A 166 -9.37 68.28 -16.97
CA TYR A 166 -8.42 67.41 -17.63
C TYR A 166 -8.89 65.95 -17.55
N THR A 167 -9.35 65.45 -18.68
CA THR A 167 -9.62 64.03 -18.88
C THR A 167 -8.33 63.32 -19.25
N THR A 168 -7.73 62.61 -18.32
CA THR A 168 -6.75 61.59 -18.69
C THR A 168 -7.48 60.26 -18.77
N ALA A 169 -7.83 59.86 -19.98
CA ALA A 169 -8.30 58.55 -20.30
C ALA A 169 -7.09 57.58 -20.21
N SER A 170 -7.01 56.80 -19.18
CA SER A 170 -6.13 55.61 -19.19
C SER A 170 -6.87 54.46 -19.88
N LYS A 171 -6.31 54.09 -21.04
CA LYS A 171 -6.76 53.01 -21.88
C LYS A 171 -6.69 51.67 -21.13
N PRO A 172 -7.71 50.82 -21.13
CA PRO A 172 -7.61 49.49 -20.60
C PRO A 172 -6.64 48.66 -21.46
N ARG A 173 -5.64 48.10 -20.85
CA ARG A 173 -4.77 47.10 -21.47
C ARG A 173 -5.56 45.79 -21.52
N THR A 174 -6.01 45.43 -22.70
CA THR A 174 -6.39 44.07 -23.03
C THR A 174 -5.11 43.28 -23.21
N GLY A 175 -4.76 42.49 -22.20
CA GLY A 175 -3.73 41.47 -22.26
C GLY A 175 -4.40 40.14 -21.94
N ASP A 176 -4.72 39.45 -23.01
CA ASP A 176 -5.02 38.04 -23.01
C ASP A 176 -3.69 37.32 -22.84
N GLU A 177 -3.46 36.74 -21.67
CA GLU A 177 -2.45 35.68 -21.48
C GLU A 177 -2.98 34.65 -20.50
N THR A 178 -3.48 33.58 -21.08
CA THR A 178 -3.72 32.32 -20.41
C THR A 178 -2.34 31.70 -20.11
N GLU A 179 -1.82 31.93 -18.90
CA GLU A 179 -0.74 31.07 -18.38
C GLU A 179 -1.35 29.91 -17.59
N THR A 180 -1.26 28.76 -18.22
CA THR A 180 -1.47 27.46 -17.56
C THR A 180 -0.22 27.18 -16.76
N ALA A 181 -0.22 27.47 -15.45
CA ALA A 181 0.82 27.00 -14.55
C ALA A 181 0.41 25.64 -14.00
N LEU A 182 1.09 24.61 -14.50
CA LEU A 182 1.16 23.28 -13.89
C LEU A 182 2.23 23.31 -12.80
N TYR A 183 1.83 23.00 -11.58
CA TYR A 183 2.71 22.53 -10.52
C TYR A 183 2.21 21.21 -9.98
#